data_d51ab9ceea798c984519a95d71efe7a4
#
_entry.id   d51ab9ceea798c984519a95d71efe7a4
#
_cell.length_a   1.000
_cell.length_b   1.000
_cell.length_c   1.000
_cell.angle_alpha   90.00
_cell.angle_beta   90.00
_cell.angle_gamma   90.00
#
_symmetry.space_group_name_H-M   'P 1'
#
loop_
_entity.id
_entity.type
_entity.pdbx_description
1 polymer ?
#
loop_
_entity_poly.entity_id
_entity_poly.type
_entity_poly.pdbx_seq_one_letter_code
_entity_poly.pdbx_strand_id
1 'polypeptide(L)'
;QRQMCIRDSQEMDPTIFIALTYTLMFGIMFGDVGQGLCLLIGGFVFYRIRHMNLGAILSLAGIWSTVFGFMYGSVFGFEDILKPVWMRPMDNIMTTLMLAIGFGMFLILAAMVLNIINAVRAKDVGRILFSPSGVAGILCYGCAVLCIVLYAFEKPVPATGILAVFVGVPLIAILLKEPLTNLLERKKKLFPEGESKAMFFVESLVELFDVVLSYATNSISFVRVGAFALS
;
A
#
# COMPACT_ATOMS: atom_id res chain seq x y z
N GLN A 1 0.79 -6.44 24.59
CA GLN A 1 2.26 -6.62 24.77
C GLN A 1 3.07 -6.17 23.55
N ARG A 2 2.65 -6.44 22.27
CA ARG A 2 3.37 -5.92 21.07
C ARG A 2 3.38 -4.41 20.95
N GLN A 3 2.31 -3.73 21.33
CA GLN A 3 2.25 -2.26 21.28
C GLN A 3 3.15 -1.58 22.30
N MET A 4 3.45 -2.21 23.46
CA MET A 4 4.43 -1.69 24.41
C MET A 4 5.86 -1.76 23.88
N CYS A 5 6.24 -2.83 23.15
CA CYS A 5 7.57 -2.95 22.57
C CYS A 5 7.84 -1.94 21.44
N ILE A 6 6.80 -1.52 20.69
CA ILE A 6 6.93 -0.50 19.64
C ILE A 6 7.18 0.90 20.22
N ARG A 7 6.68 1.16 21.41
CA ARG A 7 6.83 2.47 22.09
C ARG A 7 8.26 2.74 22.58
N ASP A 8 9.04 1.68 22.82
CA ASP A 8 10.44 1.78 23.25
C ASP A 8 11.43 1.69 22.07
N SER A 9 10.98 1.31 20.87
CA SER A 9 11.77 1.33 19.65
C SER A 9 11.73 2.75 19.05
N GLN A 10 12.85 3.19 18.46
CA GLN A 10 12.93 4.47 17.74
C GLN A 10 12.15 4.45 16.41
N GLU A 11 11.30 3.45 16.19
CA GLU A 11 10.48 3.30 15.00
C GLU A 11 9.32 4.30 15.00
N MET A 12 8.96 4.81 13.83
CA MET A 12 7.75 5.64 13.67
C MET A 12 6.53 4.77 13.87
N ASP A 13 5.59 5.26 14.68
CA ASP A 13 4.28 4.63 14.83
C ASP A 13 3.46 4.80 13.53
N PRO A 14 3.17 3.73 12.80
CA PRO A 14 2.40 3.80 11.55
C PRO A 14 0.90 4.03 11.77
N THR A 15 0.43 4.11 13.03
CA THR A 15 -0.99 4.18 13.37
C THR A 15 -1.69 5.36 12.71
N ILE A 16 -1.03 6.54 12.69
CA ILE A 16 -1.60 7.75 12.08
C ILE A 16 -1.72 7.56 10.57
N PHE A 17 -0.71 6.99 9.92
CA PHE A 17 -0.74 6.72 8.49
C PHE A 17 -1.83 5.72 8.13
N ILE A 18 -1.95 4.63 8.90
CA ILE A 18 -2.99 3.61 8.69
C ILE A 18 -4.38 4.22 8.91
N ALA A 19 -4.58 5.01 9.95
CA ALA A 19 -5.86 5.64 10.23
C ALA A 19 -6.27 6.60 9.11
N LEU A 20 -5.33 7.42 8.62
CA LEU A 20 -5.58 8.37 7.53
C LEU A 20 -5.89 7.66 6.21
N THR A 21 -5.07 6.68 5.83
CA THR A 21 -5.26 5.94 4.57
C THR A 21 -6.53 5.11 4.59
N TYR A 22 -6.84 4.46 5.73
CA TYR A 22 -8.06 3.67 5.89
C TYR A 22 -9.32 4.53 5.75
N THR A 23 -9.38 5.68 6.43
CA THR A 23 -10.53 6.59 6.37
C THR A 23 -10.67 7.24 5.00
N LEU A 24 -9.55 7.55 4.33
CA LEU A 24 -9.55 8.07 2.95
C LEU A 24 -10.09 7.01 1.96
N MET A 25 -9.61 5.76 2.05
CA MET A 25 -10.09 4.66 1.23
C MET A 25 -11.59 4.40 1.46
N PHE A 26 -12.03 4.45 2.71
CA PHE A 26 -13.45 4.34 3.03
C PHE A 26 -14.26 5.44 2.33
N GLY A 27 -13.80 6.69 2.36
CA GLY A 27 -14.44 7.80 1.67
C GLY A 27 -14.52 7.62 0.15
N ILE A 28 -13.46 7.09 -0.48
CA ILE A 28 -13.46 6.77 -1.92
C ILE A 28 -14.47 5.67 -2.25
N MET A 29 -14.57 4.64 -1.39
CA MET A 29 -15.47 3.49 -1.58
C MET A 29 -16.93 3.88 -1.38
N PHE A 30 -17.23 4.70 -0.38
CA PHE A 30 -18.58 5.08 0.03
C PHE A 30 -18.73 6.61 -0.06
N GLY A 31 -18.49 7.15 -1.25
CA GLY A 31 -18.62 8.59 -1.53
C GLY A 31 -20.08 9.01 -1.66
N ASP A 32 -20.75 9.27 -0.54
CA ASP A 32 -22.13 9.74 -0.47
C ASP A 32 -22.28 10.82 0.60
N VAL A 33 -22.82 11.98 0.23
CA VAL A 33 -22.95 13.12 1.14
C VAL A 33 -23.89 12.81 2.31
N GLY A 34 -25.02 12.17 2.04
CA GLY A 34 -26.02 11.89 3.07
C GLY A 34 -25.53 10.85 4.08
N GLN A 35 -24.99 9.74 3.59
CA GLN A 35 -24.42 8.69 4.44
C GLN A 35 -23.18 9.19 5.17
N GLY A 36 -22.32 9.99 4.50
CA GLY A 36 -21.14 10.61 5.09
C GLY A 36 -21.47 11.53 6.26
N LEU A 37 -22.50 12.37 6.13
CA LEU A 37 -22.98 13.23 7.23
C LEU A 37 -23.55 12.41 8.39
N CYS A 38 -24.29 11.36 8.11
CA CYS A 38 -24.80 10.44 9.16
C CYS A 38 -23.65 9.79 9.92
N LEU A 39 -22.60 9.29 9.22
CA LEU A 39 -21.43 8.71 9.84
C LEU A 39 -20.62 9.75 10.65
N LEU A 40 -20.50 10.97 10.15
CA LEU A 40 -19.81 12.05 10.84
C LEU A 40 -20.50 12.40 12.15
N ILE A 41 -21.81 12.66 12.11
CA ILE A 41 -22.61 13.00 13.30
C ILE A 41 -22.67 11.82 14.26
N GLY A 42 -22.99 10.62 13.76
CA GLY A 42 -23.06 9.40 14.57
C GLY A 42 -21.72 9.04 15.21
N GLY A 43 -20.61 9.14 14.47
CA GLY A 43 -19.25 8.93 14.96
C GLY A 43 -18.86 9.94 16.03
N PHE A 44 -19.19 11.22 15.82
CA PHE A 44 -18.92 12.28 16.78
C PHE A 44 -19.70 12.10 18.10
N VAL A 45 -20.99 11.80 17.99
CA VAL A 45 -21.85 11.51 19.14
C VAL A 45 -21.34 10.28 19.91
N PHE A 46 -20.99 9.21 19.17
CA PHE A 46 -20.47 7.99 19.78
C PHE A 46 -19.11 8.24 20.49
N TYR A 47 -18.22 9.02 19.89
CA TYR A 47 -16.97 9.43 20.51
C TYR A 47 -17.22 10.24 21.78
N ARG A 48 -18.19 11.17 21.76
CA ARG A 48 -18.49 12.03 22.88
C ARG A 48 -19.12 11.29 24.09
N ILE A 49 -19.99 10.29 23.80
CA ILE A 49 -20.70 9.54 24.85
C ILE A 49 -19.84 8.41 25.44
N ARG A 50 -19.13 7.68 24.58
CA ARG A 50 -18.41 6.46 25.00
C ARG A 50 -16.91 6.65 25.14
N HIS A 51 -16.35 7.79 24.74
CA HIS A 51 -14.91 8.05 24.72
C HIS A 51 -14.05 6.99 24.00
N MET A 52 -14.65 6.30 23.03
CA MET A 52 -13.99 5.23 22.26
C MET A 52 -13.34 5.82 21.00
N ASN A 53 -12.09 5.47 20.74
CA ASN A 53 -11.36 5.89 19.53
C ASN A 53 -12.04 5.48 18.21
N LEU A 54 -12.86 4.43 18.23
CA LEU A 54 -13.68 4.02 17.09
C LEU A 54 -14.62 5.13 16.61
N GLY A 55 -15.21 5.92 17.52
CA GLY A 55 -16.05 7.05 17.15
C GLY A 55 -15.29 8.14 16.40
N ALA A 56 -14.03 8.40 16.77
CA ALA A 56 -13.18 9.35 16.06
C ALA A 56 -12.85 8.86 14.63
N ILE A 57 -12.55 7.58 14.46
CA ILE A 57 -12.28 6.99 13.14
C ILE A 57 -13.53 7.05 12.25
N LEU A 58 -14.70 6.71 12.79
CA LEU A 58 -15.98 6.78 12.07
C LEU A 58 -16.32 8.22 11.65
N SER A 59 -16.10 9.19 12.54
CA SER A 59 -16.31 10.61 12.24
C SER A 59 -15.37 11.08 11.12
N LEU A 60 -14.09 10.69 11.16
CA LEU A 60 -13.12 11.02 10.11
C LEU A 60 -13.46 10.35 8.77
N ALA A 61 -13.90 9.10 8.80
CA ALA A 61 -14.40 8.40 7.62
C ALA A 61 -15.64 9.09 7.03
N GLY A 62 -16.55 9.59 7.88
CA GLY A 62 -17.71 10.38 7.47
C GLY A 62 -17.34 11.69 6.78
N ILE A 63 -16.26 12.38 7.22
CA ILE A 63 -15.75 13.59 6.55
C ILE A 63 -15.31 13.24 5.12
N TRP A 64 -14.47 12.22 4.96
CA TRP A 64 -13.99 11.81 3.65
C TRP A 64 -15.12 11.32 2.74
N SER A 65 -16.07 10.54 3.28
CA SER A 65 -17.27 10.10 2.55
C SER A 65 -18.09 11.29 2.04
N THR A 66 -18.25 12.33 2.85
CA THR A 66 -18.96 13.55 2.44
C THR A 66 -18.21 14.29 1.35
N VAL A 67 -16.89 14.45 1.46
CA VAL A 67 -16.06 15.11 0.44
C VAL A 67 -16.14 14.38 -0.90
N PHE A 68 -15.94 13.06 -0.91
CA PHE A 68 -16.05 12.28 -2.14
C PHE A 68 -17.49 12.21 -2.66
N GLY A 69 -18.49 12.23 -1.78
CA GLY A 69 -19.91 12.32 -2.15
C GLY A 69 -20.22 13.60 -2.96
N PHE A 70 -19.66 14.74 -2.58
CA PHE A 70 -19.73 15.96 -3.38
C PHE A 70 -19.01 15.84 -4.72
N MET A 71 -17.86 15.15 -4.76
CA MET A 71 -17.12 14.94 -6.01
C MET A 71 -17.88 14.04 -6.98
N TYR A 72 -18.56 13.02 -6.48
CA TYR A 72 -19.35 12.07 -7.27
C TYR A 72 -20.76 12.58 -7.56
N GLY A 73 -21.27 13.52 -6.74
CA GLY A 73 -22.61 14.06 -6.87
C GLY A 73 -23.71 13.16 -6.30
N SER A 74 -23.37 12.25 -5.37
CA SER A 74 -24.32 11.31 -4.74
C SER A 74 -24.80 11.81 -3.39
N VAL A 75 -26.12 11.74 -3.17
CA VAL A 75 -26.80 12.04 -1.89
C VAL A 75 -27.79 10.93 -1.57
N PHE A 76 -27.53 10.10 -0.55
CA PHE A 76 -28.33 8.91 -0.20
C PHE A 76 -28.56 7.97 -1.40
N GLY A 77 -27.54 7.82 -2.28
CA GLY A 77 -27.64 7.00 -3.48
C GLY A 77 -28.39 7.66 -4.66
N PHE A 78 -28.89 8.89 -4.51
CA PHE A 78 -29.50 9.64 -5.62
C PHE A 78 -28.45 10.50 -6.33
N GLU A 79 -28.23 10.24 -7.61
CA GLU A 79 -27.23 10.94 -8.45
C GLU A 79 -27.79 12.17 -9.17
N ASP A 80 -29.11 12.38 -9.09
CA ASP A 80 -29.80 13.47 -9.80
C ASP A 80 -29.87 14.78 -8.99
N ILE A 81 -29.58 14.73 -7.68
CA ILE A 81 -29.76 15.85 -6.77
C ILE A 81 -28.59 16.86 -6.90
N LEU A 82 -27.36 16.36 -7.08
CA LEU A 82 -26.18 17.19 -7.20
C LEU A 82 -25.49 16.94 -8.53
N LYS A 83 -25.02 18.02 -9.16
CA LYS A 83 -24.12 17.89 -10.31
C LYS A 83 -22.76 17.44 -9.83
N PRO A 84 -22.18 16.35 -10.38
CA PRO A 84 -20.86 15.89 -9.99
C PRO A 84 -19.81 16.98 -10.31
N VAL A 85 -18.91 17.22 -9.37
CA VAL A 85 -17.82 18.18 -9.56
C VAL A 85 -16.70 17.56 -10.41
N TRP A 86 -16.53 16.25 -10.32
CA TRP A 86 -15.45 15.54 -11.02
C TRP A 86 -16.00 14.58 -12.07
N MET A 87 -16.39 13.37 -11.68
CA MET A 87 -16.97 12.36 -12.57
C MET A 87 -17.93 11.47 -11.79
N ARG A 88 -18.90 10.90 -12.49
CA ARG A 88 -19.71 9.81 -11.94
C ARG A 88 -18.97 8.51 -12.14
N PRO A 89 -18.72 7.72 -11.08
CA PRO A 89 -18.07 6.43 -11.20
C PRO A 89 -18.77 5.49 -12.18
N MET A 90 -20.10 5.47 -12.18
CA MET A 90 -20.93 4.62 -13.03
C MET A 90 -20.80 4.93 -14.54
N ASP A 91 -20.60 6.19 -14.90
CA ASP A 91 -20.49 6.59 -16.32
C ASP A 91 -19.15 6.17 -16.94
N ASN A 92 -18.10 5.97 -16.11
CA ASN A 92 -16.73 5.69 -16.54
C ASN A 92 -16.09 4.57 -15.71
N ILE A 93 -16.66 3.37 -15.75
CA ILE A 93 -16.26 2.21 -14.95
C ILE A 93 -14.76 1.89 -15.08
N MET A 94 -14.23 1.85 -16.33
CA MET A 94 -12.84 1.50 -16.58
C MET A 94 -11.89 2.54 -15.97
N THR A 95 -12.21 3.82 -16.11
CA THR A 95 -11.41 4.91 -15.55
C THR A 95 -11.40 4.86 -14.02
N THR A 96 -12.54 4.59 -13.40
CA THR A 96 -12.66 4.44 -11.94
C THR A 96 -11.83 3.27 -11.42
N LEU A 97 -11.88 2.12 -12.09
CA LEU A 97 -11.06 0.95 -11.73
C LEU A 97 -9.55 1.24 -11.89
N MET A 98 -9.15 1.88 -12.99
CA MET A 98 -7.74 2.26 -13.20
C MET A 98 -7.25 3.26 -12.15
N LEU A 99 -8.08 4.24 -11.76
CA LEU A 99 -7.74 5.18 -10.70
C LEU A 99 -7.61 4.48 -9.33
N ALA A 100 -8.51 3.54 -9.02
CA ALA A 100 -8.45 2.77 -7.78
C ALA A 100 -7.16 1.93 -7.70
N ILE A 101 -6.78 1.24 -8.78
CA ILE A 101 -5.53 0.47 -8.87
C ILE A 101 -4.32 1.41 -8.75
N GLY A 102 -4.30 2.52 -9.49
CA GLY A 102 -3.21 3.49 -9.44
C GLY A 102 -3.03 4.10 -8.05
N PHE A 103 -4.13 4.44 -7.38
CA PHE A 103 -4.11 4.90 -5.99
C PHE A 103 -3.57 3.82 -5.05
N GLY A 104 -3.97 2.56 -5.22
CA GLY A 104 -3.46 1.44 -4.45
C GLY A 104 -1.96 1.22 -4.64
N MET A 105 -1.47 1.28 -5.88
CA MET A 105 -0.04 1.20 -6.19
C MET A 105 0.75 2.32 -5.51
N PHE A 106 0.22 3.54 -5.52
CA PHE A 106 0.80 4.68 -4.80
C PHE A 106 0.89 4.43 -3.29
N LEU A 107 -0.17 3.89 -2.68
CA LEU A 107 -0.18 3.55 -1.25
C LEU A 107 0.85 2.48 -0.89
N ILE A 108 1.02 1.45 -1.73
CA ILE A 108 2.04 0.41 -1.54
C ILE A 108 3.45 1.04 -1.56
N LEU A 109 3.73 1.90 -2.54
CA LEU A 109 5.01 2.61 -2.62
C LEU A 109 5.23 3.51 -1.39
N ALA A 110 4.21 4.24 -0.95
CA ALA A 110 4.29 5.06 0.25
C ALA A 110 4.58 4.21 1.52
N ALA A 111 3.93 3.06 1.65
CA ALA A 111 4.18 2.12 2.75
C ALA A 111 5.61 1.56 2.73
N MET A 112 6.15 1.25 1.54
CA MET A 112 7.54 0.82 1.39
C MET A 112 8.53 1.92 1.79
N VAL A 113 8.27 3.17 1.40
CA VAL A 113 9.09 4.32 1.82
C VAL A 113 9.08 4.48 3.34
N LEU A 114 7.92 4.39 3.98
CA LEU A 114 7.82 4.43 5.45
C LEU A 114 8.60 3.29 6.11
N ASN A 115 8.56 2.09 5.53
CA ASN A 115 9.35 0.97 6.04
C ASN A 115 10.86 1.23 5.93
N ILE A 116 11.33 1.85 4.83
CA ILE A 116 12.74 2.26 4.70
C ILE A 116 13.09 3.30 5.75
N ILE A 117 12.26 4.31 5.98
CA ILE A 117 12.50 5.33 7.01
C ILE A 117 12.65 4.68 8.40
N ASN A 118 11.80 3.69 8.70
CA ASN A 118 11.88 2.94 9.95
C ASN A 118 13.15 2.08 10.04
N ALA A 119 13.52 1.41 8.96
CA ALA A 119 14.75 0.62 8.89
C ALA A 119 16.03 1.49 9.03
N VAL A 120 16.03 2.71 8.45
CA VAL A 120 17.12 3.68 8.63
C VAL A 120 17.24 4.12 10.08
N ARG A 121 16.10 4.38 10.77
CA ARG A 121 16.09 4.73 12.20
C ARG A 121 16.58 3.58 13.07
N ALA A 122 16.23 2.35 12.72
CA ALA A 122 16.71 1.14 13.39
C ALA A 122 18.19 0.82 13.07
N LYS A 123 18.81 1.53 12.11
CA LYS A 123 20.19 1.30 11.62
C LYS A 123 20.43 -0.12 11.10
N ASP A 124 19.40 -0.78 10.60
CA ASP A 124 19.45 -2.12 10.05
C ASP A 124 19.69 -2.03 8.52
N VAL A 125 20.96 -2.07 8.13
CA VAL A 125 21.36 -1.91 6.72
C VAL A 125 20.86 -3.05 5.84
N GLY A 126 20.77 -4.26 6.38
CA GLY A 126 20.23 -5.44 5.67
C GLY A 126 18.75 -5.24 5.32
N ARG A 127 17.97 -4.75 6.28
CA ARG A 127 16.55 -4.44 6.08
C ARG A 127 16.34 -3.26 5.14
N ILE A 128 17.23 -2.26 5.13
CA ILE A 128 17.15 -1.12 4.21
C ILE A 128 17.33 -1.58 2.77
N LEU A 129 18.36 -2.37 2.48
CA LEU A 129 18.80 -2.67 1.11
C LEU A 129 18.10 -3.89 0.52
N PHE A 130 18.05 -5.00 1.25
CA PHE A 130 17.68 -6.32 0.70
C PHE A 130 16.30 -6.81 1.11
N SER A 131 15.56 -6.07 1.93
CA SER A 131 14.18 -6.44 2.28
C SER A 131 13.23 -6.29 1.08
N PRO A 132 12.21 -7.15 0.95
CA PRO A 132 11.12 -6.95 0.00
C PRO A 132 10.45 -5.58 0.09
N SER A 133 10.34 -5.03 1.29
CA SER A 133 9.82 -3.66 1.51
C SER A 133 10.92 -2.61 1.65
N GLY A 134 12.16 -2.94 1.26
CA GLY A 134 13.33 -2.05 1.25
C GLY A 134 13.57 -1.44 -0.13
N VAL A 135 14.80 -0.97 -0.34
CA VAL A 135 15.21 -0.33 -1.60
C VAL A 135 15.08 -1.29 -2.78
N ALA A 136 15.49 -2.56 -2.62
CA ALA A 136 15.34 -3.57 -3.66
C ALA A 136 13.87 -3.78 -4.04
N GLY A 137 12.96 -3.84 -3.04
CA GLY A 137 11.53 -3.95 -3.27
C GLY A 137 10.94 -2.75 -4.01
N ILE A 138 11.31 -1.51 -3.62
CA ILE A 138 10.85 -0.29 -4.30
C ILE A 138 11.33 -0.25 -5.75
N LEU A 139 12.57 -0.62 -6.03
CA LEU A 139 13.08 -0.66 -7.39
C LEU A 139 12.33 -1.67 -8.26
N CYS A 140 12.11 -2.87 -7.73
CA CYS A 140 11.39 -3.93 -8.43
C CYS A 140 9.93 -3.53 -8.68
N TYR A 141 9.20 -3.18 -7.63
CA TYR A 141 7.79 -2.83 -7.70
C TYR A 141 7.56 -1.52 -8.45
N GLY A 142 8.39 -0.49 -8.21
CA GLY A 142 8.32 0.79 -8.90
C GLY A 142 8.58 0.67 -10.39
N CYS A 143 9.51 -0.19 -10.81
CA CYS A 143 9.75 -0.46 -12.22
C CYS A 143 8.52 -1.16 -12.87
N ALA A 144 7.92 -2.14 -12.18
CA ALA A 144 6.71 -2.80 -12.64
C ALA A 144 5.54 -1.81 -12.80
N VAL A 145 5.31 -0.95 -11.80
CA VAL A 145 4.29 0.12 -11.85
C VAL A 145 4.55 1.09 -12.99
N LEU A 146 5.82 1.52 -13.17
CA LEU A 146 6.20 2.42 -14.26
C LEU A 146 5.89 1.80 -15.63
N CYS A 147 6.17 0.51 -15.81
CA CYS A 147 5.86 -0.19 -17.05
C CYS A 147 4.35 -0.26 -17.33
N ILE A 148 3.55 -0.55 -16.29
CA ILE A 148 2.08 -0.58 -16.42
C ILE A 148 1.55 0.82 -16.78
N VAL A 149 2.05 1.87 -16.14
CA VAL A 149 1.65 3.25 -16.43
C VAL A 149 2.05 3.66 -17.84
N LEU A 150 3.28 3.39 -18.28
CA LEU A 150 3.73 3.69 -19.63
C LEU A 150 2.90 2.93 -20.70
N TYR A 151 2.59 1.67 -20.44
CA TYR A 151 1.73 0.87 -21.31
C TYR A 151 0.31 1.46 -21.41
N ALA A 152 -0.27 1.88 -20.27
CA ALA A 152 -1.60 2.51 -20.23
C ALA A 152 -1.67 3.84 -20.98
N PHE A 153 -0.55 4.58 -21.03
CA PHE A 153 -0.44 5.84 -21.78
C PHE A 153 0.08 5.66 -23.22
N GLU A 154 0.14 4.42 -23.74
CA GLU A 154 0.65 4.09 -25.09
C GLU A 154 2.05 4.64 -25.39
N LYS A 155 2.85 4.88 -24.34
CA LYS A 155 4.23 5.35 -24.50
C LYS A 155 5.19 4.18 -24.69
N PRO A 156 6.32 4.40 -25.40
CA PRO A 156 7.30 3.35 -25.59
C PRO A 156 7.85 2.86 -24.24
N VAL A 157 7.69 1.56 -24.00
CA VAL A 157 8.25 0.90 -22.82
C VAL A 157 9.78 0.86 -22.95
N PRO A 158 10.55 1.04 -21.89
CA PRO A 158 12.01 0.95 -21.93
C PRO A 158 12.47 -0.37 -22.56
N ALA A 159 13.62 -0.34 -23.23
CA ALA A 159 14.18 -1.53 -23.87
C ALA A 159 14.21 -2.72 -22.90
N THR A 160 13.86 -3.91 -23.39
CA THR A 160 13.75 -5.15 -22.60
C THR A 160 15.00 -5.42 -21.76
N GLY A 161 16.20 -5.03 -22.25
CA GLY A 161 17.44 -5.16 -21.51
C GLY A 161 17.52 -4.28 -20.27
N ILE A 162 17.02 -3.04 -20.34
CA ILE A 162 16.98 -2.12 -19.19
C ILE A 162 16.00 -2.65 -18.15
N LEU A 163 14.83 -3.11 -18.59
CA LEU A 163 13.82 -3.74 -17.72
C LEU A 163 14.37 -4.98 -17.01
N ALA A 164 15.06 -5.86 -17.74
CA ALA A 164 15.66 -7.06 -17.19
C ALA A 164 16.69 -6.75 -16.09
N VAL A 165 17.46 -5.67 -16.22
CA VAL A 165 18.42 -5.23 -15.21
C VAL A 165 17.70 -4.63 -14.00
N PHE A 166 16.75 -3.70 -14.20
CA PHE A 166 16.08 -2.99 -13.11
C PHE A 166 15.10 -3.88 -12.31
N VAL A 167 14.62 -4.96 -12.89
CA VAL A 167 13.79 -5.97 -12.19
C VAL A 167 14.65 -7.13 -11.71
N GLY A 168 15.55 -7.65 -12.56
CA GLY A 168 16.35 -8.83 -12.24
C GLY A 168 17.36 -8.61 -11.13
N VAL A 169 18.08 -7.48 -11.12
CA VAL A 169 19.08 -7.20 -10.08
C VAL A 169 18.42 -7.09 -8.68
N PRO A 170 17.33 -6.33 -8.48
CA PRO A 170 16.63 -6.33 -7.20
C PRO A 170 16.06 -7.69 -6.78
N LEU A 171 15.54 -8.48 -7.72
CA LEU A 171 15.04 -9.82 -7.42
C LEU A 171 16.16 -10.74 -6.93
N ILE A 172 17.33 -10.71 -7.58
CA ILE A 172 18.52 -11.44 -7.13
C ILE A 172 19.00 -10.94 -5.77
N ALA A 173 18.95 -9.63 -5.52
CA ALA A 173 19.31 -9.05 -4.23
C ALA A 173 18.37 -9.50 -3.10
N ILE A 174 17.07 -9.64 -3.37
CA ILE A 174 16.08 -10.18 -2.41
C ILE A 174 16.35 -11.67 -2.18
N LEU A 175 16.61 -12.45 -3.24
CA LEU A 175 16.92 -13.88 -3.15
C LEU A 175 18.18 -14.15 -2.31
N LEU A 176 19.18 -13.29 -2.42
CA LEU A 176 20.44 -13.39 -1.68
C LEU A 176 20.48 -12.50 -0.43
N LYS A 177 19.33 -12.10 0.12
CA LYS A 177 19.18 -11.19 1.25
C LYS A 177 20.03 -11.60 2.45
N GLU A 178 19.95 -12.86 2.87
CA GLU A 178 20.68 -13.37 4.04
C GLU A 178 22.21 -13.35 3.85
N PRO A 179 22.78 -13.98 2.79
CA PRO A 179 24.21 -13.94 2.59
C PRO A 179 24.75 -12.53 2.35
N LEU A 180 24.00 -11.66 1.65
CA LEU A 180 24.40 -10.29 1.44
C LEU A 180 24.37 -9.45 2.74
N THR A 181 23.35 -9.65 3.58
CA THR A 181 23.28 -8.99 4.90
C THR A 181 24.41 -9.45 5.80
N ASN A 182 24.70 -10.77 5.87
CA ASN A 182 25.79 -11.31 6.65
C ASN A 182 27.15 -10.81 6.17
N LEU A 183 27.32 -10.65 4.87
CA LEU A 183 28.54 -10.06 4.27
C LEU A 183 28.71 -8.59 4.68
N LEU A 184 27.64 -7.81 4.65
CA LEU A 184 27.66 -6.37 4.99
C LEU A 184 27.91 -6.14 6.48
N GLU A 185 27.32 -6.97 7.34
CA GLU A 185 27.51 -6.92 8.79
C GLU A 185 28.83 -7.56 9.25
N ARG A 186 29.69 -7.98 8.32
CA ARG A 186 30.97 -8.65 8.57
C ARG A 186 30.85 -9.86 9.51
N LYS A 187 29.74 -10.55 9.51
CA LYS A 187 29.59 -11.81 10.23
C LYS A 187 30.44 -12.89 9.57
N LYS A 188 31.11 -13.71 10.40
CA LYS A 188 32.06 -14.74 9.94
C LYS A 188 31.41 -15.88 9.13
N LYS A 189 30.09 -16.02 9.16
CA LYS A 189 29.35 -17.09 8.48
C LYS A 189 28.37 -16.51 7.49
N LEU A 190 28.57 -16.83 6.20
CA LEU A 190 27.72 -16.39 5.10
C LEU A 190 26.38 -17.15 5.05
N PHE A 191 26.35 -18.39 5.54
CA PHE A 191 25.16 -19.25 5.52
C PHE A 191 24.75 -19.65 6.94
N PRO A 192 23.44 -19.88 7.21
CA PRO A 192 22.97 -20.37 8.50
C PRO A 192 23.62 -21.70 8.87
N GLU A 193 23.91 -21.89 10.17
CA GLU A 193 24.55 -23.11 10.64
C GLU A 193 23.57 -24.30 10.58
N GLY A 194 23.95 -25.35 9.87
CA GLY A 194 23.22 -26.64 9.86
C GLY A 194 22.33 -26.85 8.64
N GLU A 195 22.16 -25.87 7.74
CA GLU A 195 21.38 -26.08 6.53
C GLU A 195 22.23 -26.44 5.31
N SER A 196 21.71 -27.35 4.50
CA SER A 196 22.27 -27.67 3.19
C SER A 196 22.12 -26.47 2.27
N LYS A 197 23.15 -26.15 1.48
CA LYS A 197 23.10 -25.06 0.48
C LYS A 197 21.90 -25.19 -0.47
N ALA A 198 21.48 -26.43 -0.76
CA ALA A 198 20.31 -26.69 -1.58
C ALA A 198 19.00 -26.30 -0.87
N MET A 199 18.90 -26.56 0.45
CA MET A 199 17.73 -26.21 1.26
C MET A 199 17.58 -24.70 1.34
N PHE A 200 18.65 -23.96 1.60
CA PHE A 200 18.70 -22.51 1.60
C PHE A 200 18.23 -21.91 0.26
N PHE A 201 18.71 -22.48 -0.87
CA PHE A 201 18.32 -21.98 -2.20
C PHE A 201 16.81 -22.19 -2.47
N VAL A 202 16.26 -23.36 -2.07
CA VAL A 202 14.83 -23.64 -2.20
C VAL A 202 14.00 -22.70 -1.35
N GLU A 203 14.40 -22.46 -0.09
CA GLU A 203 13.72 -21.53 0.81
C GLU A 203 13.71 -20.10 0.26
N SER A 204 14.88 -19.60 -0.18
CA SER A 204 14.97 -18.27 -0.79
C SER A 204 14.14 -18.14 -2.07
N LEU A 205 14.04 -19.20 -2.87
CA LEU A 205 13.20 -19.21 -4.07
C LEU A 205 11.71 -19.14 -3.71
N VAL A 206 11.29 -19.87 -2.69
CA VAL A 206 9.90 -19.82 -2.20
C VAL A 206 9.59 -18.43 -1.61
N GLU A 207 10.51 -17.85 -0.82
CA GLU A 207 10.35 -16.48 -0.29
C GLU A 207 10.21 -15.47 -1.43
N LEU A 208 11.04 -15.58 -2.49
CA LEU A 208 10.96 -14.72 -3.66
C LEU A 208 9.61 -14.83 -4.37
N PHE A 209 9.12 -16.06 -4.55
CA PHE A 209 7.83 -16.32 -5.19
C PHE A 209 6.69 -15.72 -4.37
N ASP A 210 6.73 -15.89 -3.05
CA ASP A 210 5.74 -15.29 -2.13
C ASP A 210 5.74 -13.76 -2.20
N VAL A 211 6.91 -13.13 -2.27
CA VAL A 211 7.05 -11.68 -2.45
C VAL A 211 6.40 -11.20 -3.75
N VAL A 212 6.66 -11.86 -4.87
CA VAL A 212 6.08 -11.50 -6.18
C VAL A 212 4.57 -11.68 -6.18
N LEU A 213 4.08 -12.81 -5.62
CA LEU A 213 2.64 -13.05 -5.45
C LEU A 213 2.01 -12.00 -4.55
N SER A 214 2.67 -11.63 -3.46
CA SER A 214 2.18 -10.61 -2.53
C SER A 214 2.03 -9.26 -3.23
N TYR A 215 3.00 -8.84 -4.04
CA TYR A 215 2.90 -7.60 -4.81
C TYR A 215 1.73 -7.63 -5.80
N ALA A 216 1.57 -8.72 -6.54
CA ALA A 216 0.47 -8.89 -7.49
C ALA A 216 -0.89 -8.90 -6.78
N THR A 217 -1.02 -9.72 -5.74
CA THR A 217 -2.28 -9.88 -4.99
C THR A 217 -2.70 -8.58 -4.31
N ASN A 218 -1.76 -7.87 -3.69
CA ASN A 218 -2.03 -6.58 -3.06
C ASN A 218 -2.48 -5.54 -4.09
N SER A 219 -1.81 -5.47 -5.25
CA SER A 219 -2.18 -4.53 -6.33
C SER A 219 -3.57 -4.83 -6.88
N ILE A 220 -3.89 -6.09 -7.15
CA ILE A 220 -5.21 -6.52 -7.64
C ILE A 220 -6.30 -6.29 -6.57
N SER A 221 -5.97 -6.42 -5.29
CA SER A 221 -6.92 -6.20 -4.20
C SER A 221 -7.51 -4.79 -4.20
N PHE A 222 -6.81 -3.79 -4.74
CA PHE A 222 -7.32 -2.43 -4.86
C PHE A 222 -8.41 -2.26 -5.93
N VAL A 223 -8.59 -3.22 -6.84
CA VAL A 223 -9.77 -3.28 -7.72
C VAL A 223 -11.07 -3.28 -6.90
N ARG A 224 -11.05 -3.89 -5.71
CA ARG A 224 -12.17 -3.88 -4.78
C ARG A 224 -12.61 -2.48 -4.40
N VAL A 225 -11.67 -1.56 -4.20
CA VAL A 225 -11.98 -0.16 -3.86
C VAL A 225 -12.77 0.50 -5.00
N GLY A 226 -12.33 0.30 -6.25
CA GLY A 226 -13.06 0.77 -7.42
C GLY A 226 -14.42 0.10 -7.59
N ALA A 227 -14.50 -1.21 -7.35
CA ALA A 227 -15.76 -1.95 -7.44
C ALA A 227 -16.82 -1.46 -6.44
N PHE A 228 -16.41 -1.17 -5.20
CA PHE A 228 -17.33 -0.58 -4.20
C PHE A 228 -17.69 0.88 -4.50
N ALA A 229 -16.79 1.64 -5.15
CA ALA A 229 -17.13 3.00 -5.58
C ALA A 229 -18.15 3.02 -6.73
N LEU A 230 -18.35 1.88 -7.41
CA LEU A 230 -19.33 1.68 -8.49
C LEU A 230 -20.69 1.14 -7.98
N SER A 231 -20.77 0.64 -6.75
CA SER A 231 -22.00 0.05 -6.19
C SER A 231 -22.84 1.09 -5.44
#